data_d928f9d2048148e5681181803115eea6
#
_entry.id   d928f9d2048148e5681181803115eea6
#
_cell.length_a   1.000
_cell.length_b   1.000
_cell.length_c   1.000
_cell.angle_alpha   90.00
_cell.angle_beta   90.00
_cell.angle_gamma   90.00
#
_symmetry.space_group_name_H-M   'P 1'
#
loop_
_entity.id
_entity.type
_entity.pdbx_description
1 polymer ?
#
loop_
_entity_poly.entity_id
_entity_poly.type
_entity_poly.pdbx_seq_one_letter_code
_entity_poly.pdbx_strand_id
1 'polypeptide(L)'
;MWSFPPRFPVIMAGSALAVLAGCESLPNDFDLRGKIGDSRYDTSEAARNATANRPSPDDRGIISYPNYQVAVARRGDTLGGLAGRIGMNVADLARFNGMRPDDSLRAGEVIALPYKVDEPAAGPIRPASAARDLT
;
A
#
# COMPACT_ATOMS: atom_id res chain seq x y z
N MET A 1 -23.61 -39.43 63.73
CA MET A 1 -24.62 -38.96 62.80
C MET A 1 -23.93 -38.34 61.58
N TRP A 2 -24.13 -38.98 60.49
CA TRP A 2 -23.89 -38.64 59.09
C TRP A 2 -22.44 -38.61 58.60
N SER A 3 -21.86 -39.63 58.10
CA SER A 3 -22.11 -40.38 56.84
C SER A 3 -22.04 -39.52 55.61
N PHE A 4 -20.86 -39.50 54.92
CA PHE A 4 -20.79 -39.30 53.51
C PHE A 4 -19.56 -40.01 52.91
N PRO A 5 -19.77 -40.85 51.95
CA PRO A 5 -18.81 -40.99 50.84
C PRO A 5 -19.45 -40.45 49.56
N PRO A 6 -18.72 -39.92 48.65
CA PRO A 6 -18.82 -40.55 47.30
C PRO A 6 -17.42 -40.72 46.65
N ARG A 7 -17.30 -41.89 46.19
CA ARG A 7 -16.36 -42.34 45.18
C ARG A 7 -16.69 -41.61 43.87
N PHE A 8 -15.78 -40.80 43.37
CA PHE A 8 -15.80 -40.40 41.99
C PHE A 8 -14.87 -41.32 41.19
N PRO A 9 -15.35 -41.92 40.10
CA PRO A 9 -14.52 -42.73 39.25
C PRO A 9 -13.60 -41.84 38.42
N VAL A 10 -12.31 -42.17 38.49
CA VAL A 10 -11.30 -41.73 37.55
C VAL A 10 -11.64 -42.30 36.19
N ILE A 11 -12.16 -41.54 35.30
CA ILE A 11 -12.31 -41.90 33.88
C ILE A 11 -11.34 -41.08 33.10
N MET A 12 -10.19 -41.73 32.81
CA MET A 12 -9.53 -41.84 31.52
C MET A 12 -9.54 -40.57 30.66
N ALA A 13 -8.57 -39.74 30.87
CA ALA A 13 -8.03 -38.86 29.84
C ALA A 13 -7.08 -39.68 28.93
N GLY A 14 -7.62 -40.29 27.95
CA GLY A 14 -6.85 -40.98 26.92
C GLY A 14 -7.54 -40.76 25.60
N SER A 15 -6.92 -40.02 24.69
CA SER A 15 -7.24 -39.92 23.27
C SER A 15 -7.50 -38.49 22.78
N ALA A 16 -6.46 -37.69 22.78
CA ALA A 16 -6.47 -36.44 21.99
C ALA A 16 -5.08 -36.15 21.38
N LEU A 17 -4.35 -37.19 20.97
CA LEU A 17 -3.03 -37.01 20.31
C LEU A 17 -2.94 -37.70 18.95
N ALA A 18 -4.05 -37.91 18.25
CA ALA A 18 -4.06 -38.61 16.96
C ALA A 18 -4.52 -37.76 15.77
N VAL A 19 -4.50 -36.44 15.84
CA VAL A 19 -4.97 -35.58 14.72
C VAL A 19 -3.87 -34.74 14.10
N LEU A 20 -2.63 -34.87 14.53
CA LEU A 20 -1.48 -34.13 13.96
C LEU A 20 -0.65 -34.91 12.95
N ALA A 21 -1.04 -36.13 12.60
CA ALA A 21 -0.31 -36.97 11.63
C ALA A 21 -0.95 -36.97 10.23
N GLY A 22 -1.83 -36.03 9.94
CA GLY A 22 -2.55 -35.96 8.65
C GLY A 22 -1.97 -35.04 7.60
N CYS A 23 -0.82 -34.41 7.84
CA CYS A 23 -0.24 -33.47 6.87
C CYS A 23 0.88 -34.07 6.01
N GLU A 24 1.13 -35.36 6.03
CA GLU A 24 2.24 -36.00 5.28
C GLU A 24 1.83 -36.70 4.00
N SER A 25 0.59 -36.54 3.54
CA SER A 25 0.14 -37.19 2.30
C SER A 25 -0.54 -36.23 1.34
N LEU A 26 -0.09 -34.99 1.29
CA LEU A 26 -0.29 -34.22 0.07
C LEU A 26 0.76 -34.75 -0.93
N PRO A 27 0.34 -35.23 -2.10
CA PRO A 27 1.30 -35.60 -3.14
C PRO A 27 2.16 -34.36 -3.38
N ASN A 28 3.46 -34.53 -3.17
CA ASN A 28 4.50 -33.47 -3.25
C ASN A 28 4.66 -32.92 -4.67
N ASP A 29 3.66 -33.08 -5.49
CA ASP A 29 3.70 -32.70 -6.90
C ASP A 29 2.83 -31.49 -7.21
N PHE A 30 2.61 -30.64 -6.21
CA PHE A 30 2.17 -29.30 -6.51
C PHE A 30 3.37 -28.36 -6.64
N ASP A 31 4.39 -28.83 -7.34
CA ASP A 31 5.47 -27.96 -7.80
C ASP A 31 4.93 -27.06 -8.93
N LEU A 32 4.35 -25.98 -8.52
CA LEU A 32 3.94 -24.90 -9.42
C LEU A 32 5.14 -24.18 -10.06
N ARG A 33 6.38 -24.50 -9.62
CA ARG A 33 7.58 -23.89 -10.19
C ARG A 33 7.84 -24.34 -11.63
N GLY A 34 7.44 -25.54 -12.00
CA GLY A 34 7.61 -26.02 -13.37
C GLY A 34 6.44 -25.72 -14.29
N LYS A 35 5.25 -25.47 -13.75
CA LYS A 35 4.05 -25.19 -14.58
C LYS A 35 3.71 -23.70 -14.70
N ILE A 36 4.18 -22.86 -13.78
CA ILE A 36 4.04 -21.41 -13.87
C ILE A 36 5.23 -20.79 -14.60
N GLY A 37 6.37 -21.49 -14.67
CA GLY A 37 7.57 -21.01 -15.35
C GLY A 37 7.52 -21.04 -16.87
N ASP A 38 6.59 -21.77 -17.48
CA ASP A 38 6.49 -21.89 -18.93
C ASP A 38 5.40 -20.98 -19.54
N SER A 39 4.56 -20.39 -18.72
CA SER A 39 3.73 -19.26 -19.13
C SER A 39 4.59 -18.00 -18.98
N ARG A 40 5.13 -17.56 -20.06
CA ARG A 40 5.94 -16.35 -20.26
C ARG A 40 5.26 -15.06 -19.76
N TYR A 41 4.93 -15.02 -18.51
CA TYR A 41 4.71 -13.74 -17.84
C TYR A 41 6.09 -13.22 -17.42
N ASP A 42 6.84 -12.75 -18.40
CA ASP A 42 8.05 -11.99 -18.13
C ASP A 42 7.62 -10.67 -17.45
N THR A 43 7.56 -10.70 -16.13
CA THR A 43 7.28 -9.53 -15.32
C THR A 43 8.44 -8.54 -15.27
N SER A 44 9.58 -8.89 -15.90
CA SER A 44 10.77 -8.03 -15.94
C SER A 44 10.51 -6.73 -16.69
N GLU A 45 9.67 -6.75 -17.72
CA GLU A 45 9.27 -5.55 -18.44
C GLU A 45 8.31 -4.70 -17.62
N ALA A 46 7.34 -5.32 -16.95
CA ALA A 46 6.44 -4.63 -16.02
C ALA A 46 7.23 -4.03 -14.83
N ALA A 47 8.21 -4.76 -14.30
CA ALA A 47 9.08 -4.26 -13.23
C ALA A 47 9.99 -3.12 -13.70
N ARG A 48 10.55 -3.20 -14.91
CA ARG A 48 11.33 -2.11 -15.52
C ARG A 48 10.46 -0.88 -15.78
N ASN A 49 9.25 -1.06 -16.28
CA ASN A 49 8.32 0.04 -16.51
C ASN A 49 7.79 0.64 -15.19
N ALA A 50 7.63 -0.16 -14.14
CA ALA A 50 7.28 0.33 -12.80
C ALA A 50 8.42 1.14 -12.15
N THR A 51 9.68 0.85 -12.47
CA THR A 51 10.86 1.56 -11.95
C THR A 51 11.34 2.70 -12.86
N ALA A 52 11.08 2.61 -14.17
CA ALA A 52 11.70 3.51 -15.14
C ALA A 52 11.09 4.91 -15.22
N ASN A 53 9.84 5.11 -14.80
CA ASN A 53 9.15 6.39 -14.94
C ASN A 53 8.24 6.68 -13.74
N ARG A 54 8.83 6.83 -12.56
CA ARG A 54 8.10 7.48 -11.50
C ARG A 54 8.00 8.96 -11.84
N PRO A 55 6.82 9.52 -12.14
CA PRO A 55 6.68 10.93 -12.42
C PRO A 55 7.18 11.75 -11.22
N SER A 56 7.85 12.87 -11.50
CA SER A 56 8.26 13.78 -10.43
C SER A 56 7.02 14.44 -9.82
N PRO A 57 7.02 14.69 -8.51
CA PRO A 57 5.98 15.48 -7.88
C PRO A 57 5.95 16.90 -8.46
N ASP A 58 4.77 17.49 -8.61
CA ASP A 58 4.60 18.90 -8.91
C ASP A 58 4.95 19.79 -7.69
N ASP A 59 4.85 21.12 -7.84
CA ASP A 59 5.14 22.08 -6.76
C ASP A 59 4.25 21.91 -5.52
N ARG A 60 3.09 21.30 -5.68
CA ARG A 60 2.19 20.95 -4.59
C ARG A 60 2.56 19.61 -3.93
N GLY A 61 3.41 18.82 -4.58
CA GLY A 61 3.79 17.49 -4.16
C GLY A 61 2.90 16.39 -4.73
N ILE A 62 2.15 16.66 -5.80
CA ILE A 62 1.28 15.70 -6.45
C ILE A 62 2.05 14.94 -7.51
N ILE A 63 1.92 13.61 -7.51
CA ILE A 63 2.40 12.73 -8.57
C ILE A 63 1.20 12.21 -9.33
N SER A 64 1.14 12.52 -10.64
CA SER A 64 0.05 12.11 -11.52
C SER A 64 0.41 10.83 -12.26
N TYR A 65 -0.43 9.83 -12.11
CA TYR A 65 -0.42 8.61 -12.91
C TYR A 65 -1.63 8.60 -13.87
N PRO A 66 -1.64 7.77 -14.91
CA PRO A 66 -2.74 7.77 -15.89
C PRO A 66 -4.13 7.64 -15.26
N ASN A 67 -4.26 6.80 -14.22
CA ASN A 67 -5.56 6.46 -13.62
C ASN A 67 -5.79 7.05 -12.24
N TYR A 68 -4.77 7.52 -11.54
CA TYR A 68 -4.85 8.03 -10.17
C TYR A 68 -3.79 9.09 -9.91
N GLN A 69 -3.92 9.78 -8.79
CA GLN A 69 -2.93 10.71 -8.27
C GLN A 69 -2.63 10.40 -6.81
N VAL A 70 -1.44 10.73 -6.40
CA VAL A 70 -1.01 10.68 -5.00
C VAL A 70 -0.35 12.00 -4.62
N ALA A 71 -0.38 12.33 -3.34
CA ALA A 71 0.36 13.47 -2.80
C ALA A 71 1.47 13.01 -1.88
N VAL A 72 2.62 13.68 -1.95
CA VAL A 72 3.79 13.40 -1.10
C VAL A 72 3.82 14.44 0.03
N ALA A 73 3.81 13.95 1.25
CA ALA A 73 3.89 14.79 2.44
C ALA A 73 5.28 15.39 2.61
N ARG A 74 5.33 16.62 3.12
CA ARG A 74 6.54 17.32 3.50
C ARG A 74 6.79 17.20 5.00
N ARG A 75 7.97 17.51 5.42
CA ARG A 75 8.30 17.56 6.85
C ARG A 75 7.38 18.56 7.57
N GLY A 76 6.70 18.09 8.62
CA GLY A 76 5.82 18.92 9.43
C GLY A 76 4.40 19.06 8.89
N ASP A 77 4.06 18.37 7.79
CA ASP A 77 2.69 18.34 7.31
C ASP A 77 1.78 17.56 8.26
N THR A 78 0.55 18.04 8.34
CA THR A 78 -0.61 17.26 8.78
C THR A 78 -1.46 16.92 7.57
N LEU A 79 -2.39 15.96 7.71
CA LEU A 79 -3.30 15.62 6.62
C LEU A 79 -4.11 16.85 6.17
N GLY A 80 -4.56 17.68 7.13
CA GLY A 80 -5.26 18.94 6.84
C GLY A 80 -4.37 19.95 6.10
N GLY A 81 -3.11 20.09 6.51
CA GLY A 81 -2.14 20.95 5.84
C GLY A 81 -1.88 20.52 4.39
N LEU A 82 -1.70 19.20 4.19
CA LEU A 82 -1.57 18.61 2.87
C LEU A 82 -2.81 18.88 2.01
N ALA A 83 -4.01 18.60 2.55
CA ALA A 83 -5.28 18.82 1.84
C ALA A 83 -5.43 20.28 1.40
N GLY A 84 -5.13 21.25 2.27
CA GLY A 84 -5.13 22.67 1.94
C GLY A 84 -4.16 23.03 0.82
N ARG A 85 -2.94 22.46 0.85
CA ARG A 85 -1.91 22.71 -0.18
C ARG A 85 -2.32 22.20 -1.55
N ILE A 86 -3.01 21.06 -1.63
CA ILE A 86 -3.45 20.48 -2.90
C ILE A 86 -4.84 20.93 -3.34
N GLY A 87 -5.54 21.74 -2.52
CA GLY A 87 -6.88 22.25 -2.84
C GLY A 87 -7.99 21.20 -2.70
N MET A 88 -7.85 20.24 -1.78
CA MET A 88 -8.79 19.13 -1.59
C MET A 88 -9.51 19.24 -0.25
N ASN A 89 -10.74 18.72 -0.19
CA ASN A 89 -11.48 18.63 1.06
C ASN A 89 -10.80 17.64 2.00
N VAL A 90 -10.45 18.10 3.20
CA VAL A 90 -9.72 17.28 4.19
C VAL A 90 -10.54 16.07 4.67
N ALA A 91 -11.86 16.21 4.80
CA ALA A 91 -12.72 15.11 5.27
C ALA A 91 -12.79 13.98 4.22
N ASP A 92 -12.80 14.32 2.94
CA ASP A 92 -12.78 13.34 1.87
C ASP A 92 -11.44 12.65 1.79
N LEU A 93 -10.35 13.39 1.91
CA LEU A 93 -9.00 12.84 1.91
C LEU A 93 -8.77 11.91 3.12
N ALA A 94 -9.21 12.33 4.31
CA ALA A 94 -9.11 11.57 5.55
C ALA A 94 -9.89 10.25 5.45
N ARG A 95 -11.14 10.31 5.02
CA ARG A 95 -12.00 9.14 4.86
C ARG A 95 -11.44 8.15 3.85
N PHE A 96 -10.92 8.64 2.73
CA PHE A 96 -10.37 7.80 1.67
C PHE A 96 -9.12 7.04 2.13
N ASN A 97 -8.28 7.67 2.95
CA ASN A 97 -7.04 7.07 3.46
C ASN A 97 -7.21 6.40 4.84
N GLY A 98 -8.42 6.41 5.44
CA GLY A 98 -8.63 5.86 6.77
C GLY A 98 -7.89 6.63 7.87
N MET A 99 -7.67 7.92 7.69
CA MET A 99 -6.90 8.81 8.56
C MET A 99 -7.80 9.88 9.19
N ARG A 100 -7.23 10.63 10.12
CA ARG A 100 -7.88 11.79 10.75
C ARG A 100 -7.32 13.08 10.16
N PRO A 101 -8.11 14.16 10.13
CA PRO A 101 -7.66 15.45 9.60
C PRO A 101 -6.42 16.03 10.28
N ASP A 102 -6.25 15.74 11.56
CA ASP A 102 -5.17 16.21 12.42
C ASP A 102 -3.95 15.28 12.49
N ASP A 103 -4.00 14.13 11.80
CA ASP A 103 -2.89 13.19 11.80
C ASP A 103 -1.64 13.83 11.21
N SER A 104 -0.52 13.68 11.94
CA SER A 104 0.80 14.14 11.48
C SER A 104 1.37 13.19 10.44
N LEU A 105 1.89 13.75 9.36
CA LEU A 105 2.47 12.99 8.26
C LEU A 105 4.01 12.98 8.35
N ARG A 106 4.60 11.88 7.92
CA ARG A 106 6.05 11.77 7.78
C ARG A 106 6.51 12.39 6.46
N ALA A 107 7.68 13.00 6.46
CA ALA A 107 8.27 13.50 5.22
C ALA A 107 8.44 12.35 4.22
N GLY A 108 7.90 12.53 3.01
CA GLY A 108 7.91 11.51 1.96
C GLY A 108 6.76 10.50 2.05
N GLU A 109 5.87 10.61 3.02
CA GLU A 109 4.67 9.77 3.09
C GLU A 109 3.77 10.04 1.90
N VAL A 110 3.23 8.96 1.32
CA VAL A 110 2.42 9.01 0.11
C VAL A 110 0.95 8.83 0.47
N ILE A 111 0.14 9.82 0.15
CA ILE A 111 -1.30 9.87 0.44
C ILE A 111 -2.07 9.73 -0.88
N ALA A 112 -2.97 8.76 -0.96
CA ALA A 112 -3.79 8.53 -2.14
C ALA A 112 -4.89 9.60 -2.27
N LEU A 113 -5.13 10.08 -3.49
CA LEU A 113 -6.18 11.07 -3.72
C LEU A 113 -7.48 10.37 -4.17
N PRO A 114 -8.64 10.71 -3.59
CA PRO A 114 -9.93 10.11 -3.95
C PRO A 114 -10.38 10.45 -5.36
N TYR A 115 -9.90 11.56 -5.89
CA TYR A 115 -10.14 12.02 -7.26
C TYR A 115 -8.95 12.83 -7.75
N LYS A 116 -8.84 13.00 -9.06
CA LYS A 116 -7.78 13.82 -9.64
C LYS A 116 -8.05 15.29 -9.40
N VAL A 117 -7.00 16.01 -8.98
CA VAL A 117 -6.98 17.46 -8.98
C VAL A 117 -6.35 17.93 -10.27
N ASP A 118 -6.83 19.09 -10.78
CA ASP A 118 -6.28 19.67 -12.00
C ASP A 118 -4.78 19.94 -11.83
N GLU A 119 -4.01 19.50 -12.80
CA GLU A 119 -2.61 19.90 -12.90
C GLU A 119 -2.58 21.41 -13.15
N PRO A 120 -1.73 22.18 -12.42
CA PRO A 120 -1.50 23.56 -12.81
C PRO A 120 -1.02 23.53 -14.25
N ALA A 121 -1.71 24.26 -15.12
CA ALA A 121 -1.34 24.35 -16.53
C ALA A 121 0.19 24.53 -16.60
N ALA A 122 0.88 23.57 -17.22
CA ALA A 122 2.32 23.68 -17.42
C ALA A 122 2.54 25.01 -18.12
N GLY A 123 3.13 25.96 -17.39
CA GLY A 123 3.46 27.26 -17.98
C GLY A 123 4.23 27.00 -19.28
N PRO A 124 4.11 27.85 -20.29
CA PRO A 124 4.73 27.62 -21.59
C PRO A 124 6.19 27.21 -21.37
N ILE A 125 6.52 26.04 -21.87
CA ILE A 125 7.89 25.49 -21.81
C ILE A 125 8.77 26.53 -22.52
N ARG A 126 9.51 27.31 -21.76
CA ARG A 126 10.52 28.20 -22.30
C ARG A 126 11.64 27.31 -22.83
N PRO A 127 11.85 27.20 -24.14
CA PRO A 127 12.96 26.43 -24.64
C PRO A 127 14.25 27.02 -24.07
N ALA A 128 15.12 26.15 -23.53
CA ALA A 128 16.41 26.51 -22.96
C ALA A 128 17.40 27.16 -23.94
N SER A 129 16.99 27.38 -25.18
CA SER A 129 17.80 27.95 -26.26
C SER A 129 17.78 29.49 -26.34
N ALA A 130 16.99 30.18 -25.53
CA ALA A 130 16.92 31.67 -25.59
C ALA A 130 17.95 32.39 -24.72
N ALA A 131 18.96 31.67 -24.18
CA ALA A 131 19.97 32.24 -23.30
C ALA A 131 21.39 32.37 -23.95
N ARG A 132 21.46 32.31 -25.27
CA ARG A 132 22.72 32.53 -25.97
C ARG A 132 22.53 33.51 -27.11
N ASP A 133 22.43 34.77 -26.79
CA ASP A 133 22.79 35.89 -27.65
C ASP A 133 22.69 37.18 -26.85
N LEU A 134 23.74 37.42 -26.06
CA LEU A 134 24.14 38.75 -25.64
C LEU A 134 25.66 38.77 -25.58
N THR A 135 26.24 38.93 -26.74
CA THR A 135 27.60 39.51 -26.84
C THR A 135 27.53 40.72 -27.74
#